data_1fff2739dfab13c768acaa4f2a0da9fc
#
_entry.id   1fff2739dfab13c768acaa4f2a0da9fc
#
_cell.length_a   1.000
_cell.length_b   1.000
_cell.length_c   1.000
_cell.angle_alpha   90.00
_cell.angle_beta   90.00
_cell.angle_gamma   90.00
#
_symmetry.space_group_name_H-M   'P 1'
#
loop_
_entity.id
_entity.type
_entity.pdbx_description
1 polymer ?
#
loop_
_entity_poly.entity_id
_entity_poly.type
_entity_poly.pdbx_seq_one_letter_code
_entity_poly.pdbx_strand_id
1 'polypeptide(L)'
;AGETTRLVVNQTMGGGTWIYLGHYYFRGTDDEAVCLSNRSEKAGKRITADAVRFGGGYGSVARSPEGEELQPETSGLPRFAEAARYWLQGAGMPDTIYSSTAFADDYRDDIFARPRWVNWLRDEAHIPIELSFALHSDAGITPDDSIIGTLGIYYSKHDGGRYRTGESREVARDLTERIQSQIVADIQALRNPDWSRRGMWNQSY
;
A
#
# COMPACT_ATOMS: atom_id res chain seq x y z
N ALA A 1 -27.26 -0.02 23.04
CA ALA A 1 -26.65 1.19 22.46
C ALA A 1 -25.58 0.74 21.49
N GLY A 2 -25.65 1.21 20.25
CA GLY A 2 -24.65 0.89 19.23
C GLY A 2 -23.32 1.58 19.55
N GLU A 3 -22.24 0.98 19.09
CA GLU A 3 -20.91 1.59 19.15
C GLU A 3 -20.82 2.72 18.13
N THR A 4 -20.22 3.86 18.53
CA THR A 4 -19.99 4.98 17.63
C THR A 4 -18.50 5.19 17.44
N THR A 5 -18.02 5.05 16.21
CA THR A 5 -16.65 5.37 15.84
C THR A 5 -16.59 6.77 15.23
N ARG A 6 -15.72 7.62 15.74
CA ARG A 6 -15.50 8.96 15.21
C ARG A 6 -14.19 8.99 14.42
N LEU A 7 -14.26 9.47 13.18
CA LEU A 7 -13.13 9.64 12.28
C LEU A 7 -12.95 11.12 11.96
N VAL A 8 -11.70 11.55 11.84
CA VAL A 8 -11.36 12.91 11.40
C VAL A 8 -10.61 12.82 10.09
N VAL A 9 -11.12 13.50 9.06
CA VAL A 9 -10.55 13.49 7.72
C VAL A 9 -10.05 14.89 7.37
N ASN A 10 -8.82 14.97 6.88
CA ASN A 10 -8.28 16.22 6.35
C ASN A 10 -8.64 16.37 4.87
N GLN A 11 -9.60 17.23 4.57
CA GLN A 11 -10.06 17.48 3.19
C GLN A 11 -9.18 18.43 2.38
N THR A 12 -8.06 18.89 2.92
CA THR A 12 -7.10 19.72 2.15
C THR A 12 -6.14 18.90 1.31
N MET A 13 -6.21 17.58 1.40
CA MET A 13 -5.40 16.62 0.64
C MET A 13 -6.24 15.40 0.24
N GLY A 14 -5.76 14.63 -0.71
CA GLY A 14 -6.44 13.42 -1.18
C GLY A 14 -7.69 13.69 -2.03
N GLY A 15 -7.79 14.88 -2.64
CA GLY A 15 -8.89 15.21 -3.54
C GLY A 15 -8.86 14.37 -4.82
N GLY A 16 -10.04 14.16 -5.44
CA GLY A 16 -10.18 13.40 -6.68
C GLY A 16 -10.18 11.88 -6.52
N THR A 17 -10.25 11.37 -5.29
CA THR A 17 -10.30 9.94 -5.00
C THR A 17 -11.16 9.64 -3.78
N TRP A 18 -11.46 8.36 -3.59
CA TRP A 18 -12.08 7.87 -2.35
C TRP A 18 -11.05 7.76 -1.23
N ILE A 19 -11.41 8.23 -0.05
CA ILE A 19 -10.60 8.06 1.16
C ILE A 19 -11.13 6.86 1.92
N TYR A 20 -10.29 5.86 2.08
CA TYR A 20 -10.62 4.66 2.84
C TYR A 20 -10.64 4.95 4.34
N LEU A 21 -11.74 4.66 4.98
CA LEU A 21 -11.96 4.95 6.40
C LEU A 21 -11.90 3.71 7.31
N GLY A 22 -11.81 2.52 6.76
CA GLY A 22 -11.71 1.28 7.52
C GLY A 22 -12.81 0.27 7.20
N HIS A 23 -12.80 -0.82 7.96
CA HIS A 23 -13.81 -1.86 7.92
C HIS A 23 -14.67 -1.77 9.18
N TYR A 24 -15.98 -1.77 9.00
CA TYR A 24 -16.97 -1.67 10.08
C TYR A 24 -18.06 -2.70 9.85
N TYR A 25 -18.50 -3.31 10.93
CA TYR A 25 -19.60 -4.24 10.87
C TYR A 25 -20.94 -3.48 10.92
N PHE A 26 -21.80 -3.74 9.95
CA PHE A 26 -23.17 -3.27 9.90
C PHE A 26 -24.12 -4.46 10.00
N ARG A 27 -25.10 -4.40 10.88
CA ARG A 27 -26.13 -5.43 11.06
C ARG A 27 -27.25 -5.30 10.03
N GLY A 28 -27.32 -4.15 9.35
CA GLY A 28 -28.41 -3.82 8.41
C GLY A 28 -29.68 -3.37 9.09
N THR A 29 -29.57 -2.70 10.22
CA THR A 29 -30.75 -2.18 10.97
C THR A 29 -30.89 -0.66 10.74
N ASP A 30 -32.12 -0.16 10.92
CA ASP A 30 -32.46 1.25 10.64
C ASP A 30 -31.76 2.27 11.57
N ASP A 31 -31.19 1.80 12.68
CA ASP A 31 -30.44 2.62 13.63
C ASP A 31 -28.95 2.77 13.30
N GLU A 32 -28.50 2.15 12.23
CA GLU A 32 -27.11 2.22 11.77
C GLU A 32 -26.94 3.29 10.69
N ALA A 33 -25.98 4.18 10.87
CA ALA A 33 -25.78 5.28 9.96
C ALA A 33 -24.32 5.73 9.89
N VAL A 34 -23.93 6.28 8.73
CA VAL A 34 -22.72 7.08 8.58
C VAL A 34 -23.14 8.56 8.54
N CYS A 35 -22.61 9.34 9.47
CA CYS A 35 -22.90 10.75 9.56
C CYS A 35 -21.68 11.59 9.17
N LEU A 36 -21.81 12.47 8.19
CA LEU A 36 -20.82 13.47 7.86
C LEU A 36 -21.11 14.75 8.65
N SER A 37 -20.13 15.20 9.43
CA SER A 37 -20.27 16.40 10.24
C SER A 37 -19.51 17.57 9.62
N ASN A 38 -20.14 18.73 9.55
CA ASN A 38 -19.51 19.98 9.12
C ASN A 38 -18.78 20.73 10.26
N ARG A 39 -18.55 20.09 11.40
CA ARG A 39 -17.81 20.68 12.50
C ARG A 39 -16.33 20.73 12.19
N SER A 40 -15.74 21.89 12.31
CA SER A 40 -14.30 22.10 12.15
C SER A 40 -13.82 23.06 13.22
N GLU A 41 -12.62 22.84 13.70
CA GLU A 41 -11.94 23.78 14.61
C GLU A 41 -11.40 25.01 13.87
N LYS A 42 -11.43 25.01 12.53
CA LYS A 42 -10.93 26.10 11.69
C LYS A 42 -12.09 26.94 11.16
N ALA A 43 -12.29 28.11 11.74
CA ALA A 43 -13.29 29.05 11.26
C ALA A 43 -13.04 29.49 9.80
N GLY A 44 -14.11 29.76 9.07
CA GLY A 44 -14.05 30.25 7.71
C GLY A 44 -13.62 29.23 6.62
N LYS A 45 -13.49 27.97 7.01
CA LYS A 45 -13.21 26.87 6.05
C LYS A 45 -14.49 26.22 5.59
N ARG A 46 -14.51 25.79 4.33
CA ARG A 46 -15.62 25.05 3.74
C ARG A 46 -15.38 23.57 3.94
N ILE A 47 -16.40 22.85 4.39
CA ILE A 47 -16.40 21.38 4.48
C ILE A 47 -17.37 20.89 3.40
N THR A 48 -16.91 19.93 2.62
CA THR A 48 -17.72 19.32 1.58
C THR A 48 -18.15 17.91 2.03
N ALA A 49 -19.35 17.53 1.63
CA ALA A 49 -19.88 16.18 1.81
C ALA A 49 -20.43 15.75 0.46
N ASP A 50 -19.66 14.94 -0.24
CA ASP A 50 -20.07 14.44 -1.55
C ASP A 50 -20.81 13.11 -1.40
N ALA A 51 -20.07 12.05 -1.02
CA ALA A 51 -20.62 10.72 -0.95
C ALA A 51 -19.94 9.85 0.11
N VAL A 52 -20.66 8.80 0.51
CA VAL A 52 -20.12 7.66 1.26
C VAL A 52 -20.29 6.41 0.40
N ARG A 53 -19.23 5.63 0.28
CA ARG A 53 -19.23 4.38 -0.46
C ARG A 53 -19.11 3.20 0.49
N PHE A 54 -20.05 2.27 0.40
CA PHE A 54 -19.99 0.99 1.08
C PHE A 54 -19.53 -0.10 0.10
N GLY A 55 -18.80 -1.06 0.62
CA GLY A 55 -18.25 -2.15 -0.16
C GLY A 55 -16.89 -1.84 -0.76
N GLY A 56 -16.22 -2.87 -1.23
CA GLY A 56 -14.81 -2.84 -1.53
C GLY A 56 -14.43 -2.49 -2.97
N GLY A 57 -15.36 -1.99 -3.76
CA GLY A 57 -15.08 -1.70 -5.16
C GLY A 57 -15.34 -2.89 -6.08
N TYR A 58 -15.00 -2.69 -7.34
CA TYR A 58 -15.25 -3.67 -8.39
C TYR A 58 -14.08 -4.65 -8.46
N GLY A 59 -14.35 -5.93 -8.24
CA GLY A 59 -13.39 -6.97 -8.59
C GLY A 59 -13.23 -6.99 -10.11
N SER A 60 -12.00 -6.99 -10.59
CA SER A 60 -11.70 -7.33 -11.97
C SER A 60 -11.41 -8.82 -12.07
N VAL A 61 -11.69 -9.43 -13.21
CA VAL A 61 -11.17 -10.76 -13.52
C VAL A 61 -9.66 -10.63 -13.70
N ALA A 62 -8.87 -11.48 -13.05
CA ALA A 62 -7.43 -11.50 -13.23
C ALA A 62 -7.09 -11.75 -14.71
N ARG A 63 -6.05 -11.11 -15.19
CA ARG A 63 -5.58 -11.22 -16.57
C ARG A 63 -4.13 -11.65 -16.55
N SER A 64 -3.80 -12.53 -17.47
CA SER A 64 -2.43 -12.98 -17.72
C SER A 64 -2.00 -12.57 -19.11
N PRO A 65 -0.69 -12.46 -19.36
CA PRO A 65 -0.17 -12.40 -20.72
C PRO A 65 -0.71 -13.55 -21.57
N GLU A 66 -0.81 -13.32 -22.87
CA GLU A 66 -1.31 -14.35 -23.83
C GLU A 66 -0.46 -15.62 -23.71
N GLY A 67 -1.13 -16.76 -23.54
CA GLY A 67 -0.49 -18.07 -23.43
C GLY A 67 -0.16 -18.52 -21.99
N GLU A 68 -0.40 -17.69 -20.99
CA GLU A 68 -0.27 -18.09 -19.58
C GLU A 68 -1.61 -18.52 -19.00
N GLU A 69 -1.62 -19.64 -18.28
CA GLU A 69 -2.81 -20.10 -17.57
C GLU A 69 -2.96 -19.35 -16.24
N LEU A 70 -4.19 -18.85 -15.99
CA LEU A 70 -4.53 -18.30 -14.68
C LEU A 70 -4.63 -19.42 -13.65
N GLN A 71 -4.06 -19.21 -12.48
CA GLN A 71 -4.29 -20.08 -11.34
C GLN A 71 -5.75 -19.97 -10.90
N PRO A 72 -6.53 -21.06 -10.95
CA PRO A 72 -7.97 -21.00 -10.67
C PRO A 72 -8.28 -20.83 -9.18
N GLU A 73 -7.35 -21.17 -8.31
CA GLU A 73 -7.56 -21.11 -6.87
C GLU A 73 -7.45 -19.68 -6.36
N THR A 74 -8.45 -19.26 -5.59
CA THR A 74 -8.48 -17.99 -4.91
C THR A 74 -8.54 -18.21 -3.41
N SER A 75 -8.11 -17.21 -2.63
CA SER A 75 -8.21 -17.20 -1.17
C SER A 75 -9.67 -17.19 -0.67
N GLY A 76 -10.64 -16.98 -1.55
CA GLY A 76 -12.05 -16.71 -1.19
C GLY A 76 -12.27 -15.27 -0.72
N LEU A 77 -11.24 -14.44 -0.65
CA LEU A 77 -11.37 -13.03 -0.33
C LEU A 77 -11.76 -12.20 -1.58
N PRO A 78 -12.39 -11.05 -1.40
CA PRO A 78 -12.59 -10.11 -2.48
C PRO A 78 -11.24 -9.66 -3.07
N ARG A 79 -11.14 -9.50 -4.38
CA ARG A 79 -9.90 -9.15 -5.06
C ARG A 79 -9.27 -7.85 -4.55
N PHE A 80 -10.07 -6.86 -4.18
CA PHE A 80 -9.56 -5.62 -3.61
C PHE A 80 -8.82 -5.81 -2.27
N ALA A 81 -9.07 -6.92 -1.57
CA ALA A 81 -8.36 -7.28 -0.35
C ALA A 81 -7.06 -8.07 -0.62
N GLU A 82 -6.87 -8.55 -1.84
CA GLU A 82 -5.74 -9.40 -2.20
C GLU A 82 -4.63 -8.66 -2.94
N ALA A 83 -4.96 -7.65 -3.76
CA ALA A 83 -3.99 -6.98 -4.60
C ALA A 83 -4.16 -5.46 -4.61
N ALA A 84 -3.04 -4.74 -4.58
CA ALA A 84 -3.01 -3.29 -4.56
C ALA A 84 -3.72 -2.67 -5.77
N ARG A 85 -3.55 -3.25 -6.96
CA ARG A 85 -4.21 -2.74 -8.17
C ARG A 85 -5.74 -2.76 -8.06
N TYR A 86 -6.31 -3.82 -7.51
CA TYR A 86 -7.77 -3.92 -7.35
C TYR A 86 -8.29 -2.99 -6.26
N TRP A 87 -7.51 -2.80 -5.21
CA TRP A 87 -7.84 -1.81 -4.20
C TRP A 87 -7.86 -0.40 -4.78
N LEU A 88 -6.86 -0.04 -5.56
CA LEU A 88 -6.75 1.26 -6.22
C LEU A 88 -7.87 1.49 -7.23
N GLN A 89 -8.23 0.47 -8.01
CA GLN A 89 -9.39 0.50 -8.89
C GLN A 89 -10.67 0.76 -8.08
N GLY A 90 -10.85 0.03 -6.98
CA GLY A 90 -11.98 0.21 -6.07
C GLY A 90 -12.00 1.57 -5.39
N ALA A 91 -10.84 2.15 -5.10
CA ALA A 91 -10.69 3.49 -4.55
C ALA A 91 -10.94 4.60 -5.57
N GLY A 92 -11.13 4.28 -6.85
CA GLY A 92 -11.41 5.27 -7.90
C GLY A 92 -10.17 5.96 -8.45
N MET A 93 -8.99 5.35 -8.31
CA MET A 93 -7.77 5.87 -8.94
C MET A 93 -7.88 5.85 -10.46
N PRO A 94 -7.18 6.74 -11.18
CA PRO A 94 -7.03 6.65 -12.62
C PRO A 94 -6.42 5.30 -13.04
N ASP A 95 -6.83 4.77 -14.20
CA ASP A 95 -6.31 3.52 -14.75
C ASP A 95 -4.80 3.56 -15.01
N THR A 96 -4.26 4.74 -15.33
CA THR A 96 -2.82 4.98 -15.46
C THR A 96 -2.02 4.62 -14.20
N ILE A 97 -2.67 4.59 -13.04
CA ILE A 97 -2.03 4.21 -11.77
C ILE A 97 -2.05 2.69 -11.59
N TYR A 98 -3.21 2.04 -11.79
CA TYR A 98 -3.39 0.63 -11.46
C TYR A 98 -3.37 -0.33 -12.65
N SER A 99 -3.22 0.18 -13.87
CA SER A 99 -3.18 -0.63 -15.09
C SER A 99 -2.11 -0.15 -16.06
N SER A 100 -0.86 -0.31 -15.67
CA SER A 100 0.31 0.15 -16.43
C SER A 100 0.51 -0.59 -17.75
N THR A 101 -0.07 -1.78 -17.86
CA THR A 101 -0.02 -2.63 -19.07
C THR A 101 -1.29 -2.50 -19.92
N ALA A 102 -2.10 -1.47 -19.70
CA ALA A 102 -3.39 -1.30 -20.36
C ALA A 102 -4.31 -2.52 -20.20
N PHE A 103 -4.37 -3.07 -18.99
CA PHE A 103 -5.16 -4.25 -18.60
C PHE A 103 -4.71 -5.57 -19.22
N ALA A 104 -3.46 -5.69 -19.65
CA ALA A 104 -2.97 -6.91 -20.27
C ALA A 104 -2.37 -7.91 -19.26
N ASP A 105 -1.81 -7.43 -18.14
CA ASP A 105 -1.05 -8.26 -17.20
C ASP A 105 -1.30 -7.80 -15.77
N ASP A 106 -2.11 -8.56 -15.03
CA ASP A 106 -2.49 -8.23 -13.67
C ASP A 106 -1.32 -8.27 -12.68
N TYR A 107 -0.38 -9.17 -12.87
CA TYR A 107 0.79 -9.27 -12.00
C TYR A 107 1.70 -8.04 -12.12
N ARG A 108 2.01 -7.65 -13.35
CA ARG A 108 2.81 -6.44 -13.59
C ARG A 108 2.07 -5.18 -13.17
N ASP A 109 0.77 -5.10 -13.45
CA ASP A 109 -0.05 -3.98 -13.03
C ASP A 109 -0.03 -3.83 -11.51
N ASP A 110 -0.11 -4.92 -10.74
CA ASP A 110 -0.05 -4.87 -9.28
C ASP A 110 1.32 -4.39 -8.76
N ILE A 111 2.42 -4.87 -9.35
CA ILE A 111 3.77 -4.44 -8.97
C ILE A 111 3.94 -2.93 -9.19
N PHE A 112 3.56 -2.43 -10.37
CA PHE A 112 3.76 -1.03 -10.73
C PHE A 112 2.74 -0.08 -10.08
N ALA A 113 1.56 -0.57 -9.71
CA ALA A 113 0.52 0.24 -9.08
C ALA A 113 1.00 0.89 -7.77
N ARG A 114 1.78 0.19 -6.97
CA ARG A 114 2.24 0.65 -5.65
C ARG A 114 3.15 1.89 -5.74
N PRO A 115 4.27 1.89 -6.48
CA PRO A 115 5.11 3.09 -6.62
C PRO A 115 4.41 4.21 -7.39
N ARG A 116 3.56 3.89 -8.37
CA ARG A 116 2.78 4.91 -9.08
C ARG A 116 1.78 5.61 -8.17
N TRP A 117 1.14 4.87 -7.28
CA TRP A 117 0.25 5.44 -6.29
C TRP A 117 0.99 6.37 -5.32
N VAL A 118 2.15 5.97 -4.80
CA VAL A 118 2.98 6.83 -3.94
C VAL A 118 3.34 8.13 -4.65
N ASN A 119 3.76 8.06 -5.92
CA ASN A 119 4.06 9.24 -6.71
C ASN A 119 2.82 10.12 -6.93
N TRP A 120 1.68 9.52 -7.27
CA TRP A 120 0.42 10.24 -7.45
C TRP A 120 -0.04 10.94 -6.17
N LEU A 121 0.03 10.27 -5.04
CA LEU A 121 -0.30 10.86 -3.73
C LEU A 121 0.55 12.10 -3.44
N ARG A 122 1.83 12.06 -3.77
CA ARG A 122 2.74 13.18 -3.58
C ARG A 122 2.52 14.30 -4.59
N ASP A 123 2.47 13.96 -5.87
CA ASP A 123 2.56 14.93 -6.96
C ASP A 123 1.19 15.52 -7.33
N GLU A 124 0.10 14.72 -7.27
CA GLU A 124 -1.25 15.15 -7.66
C GLU A 124 -2.16 15.43 -6.44
N ALA A 125 -2.13 14.54 -5.46
CA ALA A 125 -2.93 14.71 -4.25
C ALA A 125 -2.27 15.61 -3.20
N HIS A 126 -1.04 16.03 -3.43
CA HIS A 126 -0.25 16.92 -2.57
C HIS A 126 -0.10 16.43 -1.12
N ILE A 127 -0.07 15.11 -0.93
CA ILE A 127 0.19 14.51 0.37
C ILE A 127 1.70 14.54 0.62
N PRO A 128 2.17 15.10 1.74
CA PRO A 128 3.59 15.20 2.05
C PRO A 128 4.16 13.83 2.44
N ILE A 129 4.49 13.03 1.43
CA ILE A 129 5.12 11.71 1.64
C ILE A 129 6.62 11.90 1.70
N GLU A 130 7.21 11.64 2.85
CA GLU A 130 8.64 11.71 3.09
C GLU A 130 9.32 10.34 3.00
N LEU A 131 8.57 9.27 3.27
CA LEU A 131 9.07 7.90 3.30
C LEU A 131 8.08 6.94 2.67
N SER A 132 8.60 6.00 1.88
CA SER A 132 7.88 4.83 1.42
C SER A 132 8.62 3.57 1.85
N PHE A 133 7.92 2.67 2.51
CA PHE A 133 8.46 1.40 2.98
C PHE A 133 7.58 0.26 2.49
N ALA A 134 8.19 -0.80 1.97
CA ALA A 134 7.51 -2.01 1.56
C ALA A 134 8.00 -3.20 2.37
N LEU A 135 7.08 -3.97 2.94
CA LEU A 135 7.36 -5.23 3.61
C LEU A 135 6.82 -6.37 2.75
N HIS A 136 7.68 -7.31 2.43
CA HIS A 136 7.35 -8.51 1.68
C HIS A 136 7.72 -9.77 2.46
N SER A 137 6.91 -10.81 2.30
CA SER A 137 7.37 -12.19 2.50
C SER A 137 7.88 -12.70 1.16
N ASP A 138 9.10 -13.23 1.16
CA ASP A 138 9.70 -13.80 -0.04
C ASP A 138 9.30 -15.28 -0.19
N ALA A 139 9.12 -15.74 -1.42
CA ALA A 139 8.86 -17.13 -1.75
C ALA A 139 10.14 -18.00 -1.80
N GLY A 140 11.26 -17.46 -1.35
CA GLY A 140 12.53 -18.19 -1.29
C GLY A 140 12.43 -19.35 -0.30
N ILE A 141 12.74 -20.54 -0.76
CA ILE A 141 12.85 -21.75 0.03
C ILE A 141 14.26 -22.33 -0.10
N THR A 142 14.74 -22.97 0.95
CA THR A 142 15.91 -23.83 0.90
C THR A 142 15.45 -25.28 0.85
N PRO A 143 16.21 -26.21 0.23
CA PRO A 143 15.80 -27.62 0.12
C PRO A 143 15.61 -28.31 1.49
N ASP A 144 16.18 -27.77 2.54
CA ASP A 144 16.17 -28.30 3.90
C ASP A 144 15.32 -27.45 4.87
N ASP A 145 14.48 -26.55 4.33
CA ASP A 145 13.68 -25.59 5.12
C ASP A 145 14.51 -24.72 6.09
N SER A 146 15.79 -24.54 5.81
CA SER A 146 16.64 -23.70 6.66
C SER A 146 16.23 -22.22 6.56
N ILE A 147 16.55 -21.48 7.62
CA ILE A 147 16.22 -20.05 7.72
C ILE A 147 17.00 -19.25 6.70
N ILE A 148 16.28 -18.55 5.80
CA ILE A 148 16.89 -17.64 4.84
C ILE A 148 17.21 -16.28 5.50
N GLY A 149 16.36 -15.79 6.37
CA GLY A 149 16.54 -14.56 7.13
C GLY A 149 16.00 -13.29 6.44
N THR A 150 16.22 -12.16 7.09
CA THR A 150 15.74 -10.86 6.62
C THR A 150 16.70 -10.22 5.62
N LEU A 151 16.18 -9.79 4.47
CA LEU A 151 16.90 -9.04 3.45
C LEU A 151 16.43 -7.59 3.43
N GLY A 152 17.34 -6.64 3.54
CA GLY A 152 17.09 -5.23 3.28
C GLY A 152 17.41 -4.89 1.82
N ILE A 153 16.52 -4.16 1.16
CA ILE A 153 16.71 -3.71 -0.22
C ILE A 153 16.58 -2.19 -0.27
N TYR A 154 17.52 -1.55 -0.92
CA TYR A 154 17.52 -0.12 -1.20
C TYR A 154 18.04 0.15 -2.60
N TYR A 155 17.81 1.35 -3.12
CA TYR A 155 18.35 1.72 -4.43
C TYR A 155 18.92 3.13 -4.42
N SER A 156 20.25 3.23 -4.47
CA SER A 156 20.95 4.52 -4.41
C SER A 156 21.44 5.04 -5.75
N LYS A 157 21.34 4.26 -6.84
CA LYS A 157 22.00 4.60 -8.12
C LYS A 157 21.15 5.46 -9.06
N HIS A 158 19.87 5.67 -8.77
CA HIS A 158 18.99 6.46 -9.62
C HIS A 158 19.36 7.96 -9.57
N ASP A 159 19.17 8.69 -10.66
CA ASP A 159 19.40 10.14 -10.78
C ASP A 159 20.77 10.61 -10.24
N GLY A 160 21.83 9.89 -10.57
CA GLY A 160 23.17 10.22 -10.10
C GLY A 160 23.35 10.08 -8.58
N GLY A 161 22.52 9.26 -7.93
CA GLY A 161 22.62 9.00 -6.49
C GLY A 161 21.99 10.08 -5.61
N ARG A 162 21.15 10.94 -6.18
CA ARG A 162 20.47 12.02 -5.43
C ARG A 162 18.96 12.00 -5.61
N TYR A 163 18.26 12.49 -4.60
CA TYR A 163 16.85 12.85 -4.69
C TYR A 163 16.69 14.23 -5.36
N ARG A 164 15.47 14.57 -5.79
CA ARG A 164 15.16 15.89 -6.36
C ARG A 164 15.42 17.05 -5.38
N THR A 165 15.38 16.77 -4.09
CA THR A 165 15.71 17.70 -2.99
C THR A 165 17.22 17.94 -2.82
N GLY A 166 18.07 17.14 -3.49
CA GLY A 166 19.51 17.24 -3.45
C GLY A 166 20.20 16.29 -2.48
N GLU A 167 19.46 15.66 -1.55
CA GLU A 167 20.03 14.71 -0.60
C GLU A 167 20.56 13.47 -1.31
N SER A 168 21.58 12.86 -0.72
CA SER A 168 22.12 11.59 -1.19
C SER A 168 21.10 10.46 -0.99
N ARG A 169 20.94 9.59 -1.98
CA ARG A 169 20.13 8.36 -1.86
C ARG A 169 20.75 7.33 -0.91
N GLU A 170 21.95 7.53 -0.41
CA GLU A 170 22.55 6.69 0.65
C GLU A 170 21.78 6.80 1.98
N VAL A 171 20.97 7.85 2.20
CA VAL A 171 20.08 7.91 3.35
C VAL A 171 19.07 6.74 3.36
N ALA A 172 18.66 6.24 2.19
CA ALA A 172 17.82 5.05 2.09
C ALA A 172 18.55 3.78 2.54
N ARG A 173 19.86 3.68 2.24
CA ARG A 173 20.71 2.61 2.75
C ARG A 173 20.79 2.63 4.27
N ASP A 174 21.06 3.77 4.86
CA ASP A 174 21.21 3.91 6.30
C ASP A 174 19.90 3.63 7.05
N LEU A 175 18.78 4.05 6.48
CA LEU A 175 17.45 3.71 7.00
C LEU A 175 17.17 2.21 6.90
N THR A 176 17.45 1.59 5.75
CA THR A 176 17.27 0.15 5.52
C THR A 176 18.12 -0.67 6.49
N GLU A 177 19.37 -0.25 6.72
CA GLU A 177 20.28 -0.86 7.70
C GLU A 177 19.66 -0.90 9.11
N ARG A 178 19.13 0.23 9.55
CA ARG A 178 18.53 0.36 10.89
C ARG A 178 17.27 -0.48 11.02
N ILE A 179 16.38 -0.43 10.03
CA ILE A 179 15.12 -1.19 10.02
C ILE A 179 15.42 -2.69 9.99
N GLN A 180 16.30 -3.15 9.09
CA GLN A 180 16.66 -4.56 9.00
C GLN A 180 17.28 -5.07 10.30
N SER A 181 18.20 -4.31 10.90
CA SER A 181 18.84 -4.68 12.16
C SER A 181 17.83 -4.82 13.30
N GLN A 182 16.86 -3.90 13.37
CA GLN A 182 15.82 -3.97 14.39
C GLN A 182 14.89 -5.17 14.18
N ILE A 183 14.44 -5.41 12.93
CA ILE A 183 13.61 -6.59 12.61
C ILE A 183 14.31 -7.88 12.99
N VAL A 184 15.59 -8.02 12.66
CA VAL A 184 16.36 -9.23 13.01
C VAL A 184 16.47 -9.39 14.53
N ALA A 185 16.80 -8.32 15.24
CA ALA A 185 16.90 -8.35 16.69
C ALA A 185 15.56 -8.74 17.36
N ASP A 186 14.45 -8.19 16.88
CA ASP A 186 13.13 -8.48 17.43
C ASP A 186 12.71 -9.93 17.15
N ILE A 187 12.98 -10.45 15.94
CA ILE A 187 12.69 -11.85 15.63
C ILE A 187 13.55 -12.79 16.47
N GLN A 188 14.83 -12.49 16.62
CA GLN A 188 15.74 -13.30 17.47
C GLN A 188 15.29 -13.31 18.93
N ALA A 189 14.87 -12.17 19.44
CA ALA A 189 14.42 -12.06 20.83
C ALA A 189 13.06 -12.72 21.10
N LEU A 190 12.12 -12.62 20.14
CA LEU A 190 10.72 -12.95 20.39
C LEU A 190 10.27 -14.27 19.76
N ARG A 191 10.98 -14.79 18.78
CA ARG A 191 10.52 -15.91 17.96
C ARG A 191 11.56 -16.98 17.71
N ASN A 192 12.72 -16.61 17.19
CA ASN A 192 13.74 -17.56 16.75
C ASN A 192 15.15 -16.97 16.93
N PRO A 193 15.92 -17.42 17.93
CA PRO A 193 17.25 -16.90 18.21
C PRO A 193 18.26 -17.12 17.06
N ASP A 194 17.99 -18.09 16.18
CA ASP A 194 18.86 -18.42 15.05
C ASP A 194 18.50 -17.63 13.77
N TRP A 195 17.55 -16.68 13.86
CA TRP A 195 17.16 -15.88 12.71
C TRP A 195 18.33 -15.08 12.17
N SER A 196 18.58 -15.20 10.86
CA SER A 196 19.75 -14.62 10.23
C SER A 196 19.48 -13.25 9.60
N ARG A 197 20.52 -12.42 9.57
CA ARG A 197 20.58 -11.18 8.83
C ARG A 197 21.28 -11.41 7.49
N ARG A 198 20.60 -11.12 6.39
CA ARG A 198 21.20 -11.18 5.04
C ARG A 198 21.93 -9.89 4.72
N GLY A 199 22.88 -9.93 3.79
CA GLY A 199 23.50 -8.74 3.23
C GLY A 199 22.46 -7.87 2.51
N MET A 200 22.58 -6.54 2.64
CA MET A 200 21.68 -5.62 1.94
C MET A 200 21.95 -5.59 0.44
N TRP A 201 20.90 -5.41 -0.35
CA TRP A 201 20.98 -5.27 -1.80
C TRP A 201 20.76 -3.83 -2.25
N ASN A 202 21.66 -3.35 -3.08
CA ASN A 202 21.51 -2.07 -3.77
C ASN A 202 20.99 -2.30 -5.19
N GLN A 203 19.68 -2.52 -5.30
CA GLN A 203 19.02 -2.87 -6.56
C GLN A 203 17.65 -2.22 -6.66
N SER A 204 17.23 -1.91 -7.90
CA SER A 204 15.82 -1.65 -8.22
C SER A 204 15.11 -2.99 -8.41
N TYR A 205 13.91 -3.06 -7.94
CA TYR A 205 12.98 -4.16 -8.22
C TYR A 205 12.23 -3.86 -9.50
#